data_8bca1e327c4e80380437f963702c082b
#
_entry.id   8bca1e327c4e80380437f963702c082b
#
_cell.length_a   1.000
_cell.length_b   1.000
_cell.length_c   1.000
_cell.angle_alpha   90.00
_cell.angle_beta   90.00
_cell.angle_gamma   90.00
#
_symmetry.space_group_name_H-M   'P 1'
#
loop_
_entity.id
_entity.type
_entity.pdbx_description
1 polymer ?
#
loop_
_entity_poly.entity_id
_entity_poly.type
_entity_poly.pdbx_seq_one_letter_code
_entity_poly.pdbx_strand_id
1 'polypeptide(L)'
;DEKRKKKSRFYKDAASGAIYGARAANGVILVTTKKGKMGKAQINYNFSYGWQSAWKRRDVTSATDYAILQNEANVNGGQAPIYADPYNLIDANGNSIKGFGTDWQDLVFYDNAPVVNHDVTVSGASEKVNYYLSLGYYSQDGIVGGNHGHSNYDRLTIRSNTQYNLIDASKERGFLNKLDLGVNLAYMRTHSTGVGTNSEFGSILGSALYLSPILTPTLTGDAAEKMIETYKDFDLPRDANGDPYTVPGYGGAYQEMNNPLAMMTLTPTKNWSHKFVPKFSIDLQLWDNLKYHFNYSADMGFWGNEGATKSKYYLSANNKATHTN
;
A
#
# COMPACT_ATOMS: atom_id res chain seq x y z
N ASP A 1 14.24 -5.80 -7.30
CA ASP A 1 14.58 -7.24 -7.43
C ASP A 1 15.79 -7.54 -8.35
N GLU A 2 16.34 -6.56 -9.04
CA GLU A 2 17.52 -6.74 -9.90
C GLU A 2 18.78 -7.20 -9.14
N LYS A 3 18.96 -6.76 -7.90
CA LYS A 3 20.11 -7.14 -7.07
C LYS A 3 20.23 -8.66 -6.81
N ARG A 4 19.15 -9.42 -7.05
CA ARG A 4 19.06 -10.88 -6.78
C ARG A 4 19.22 -11.73 -8.04
N LYS A 5 19.21 -11.12 -9.21
CA LYS A 5 19.38 -11.82 -10.50
C LYS A 5 20.85 -11.98 -10.83
N LYS A 6 21.26 -13.18 -11.21
CA LYS A 6 22.58 -13.42 -11.77
C LYS A 6 22.59 -13.14 -13.28
N LYS A 7 21.52 -13.50 -13.97
CA LYS A 7 21.34 -13.35 -15.42
C LYS A 7 19.86 -13.43 -15.77
N SER A 8 19.39 -12.58 -16.66
CA SER A 8 18.10 -12.71 -17.32
C SER A 8 18.30 -12.92 -18.82
N ARG A 9 17.52 -13.83 -19.41
CA ARG A 9 17.48 -14.07 -20.84
C ARG A 9 16.03 -13.91 -21.30
N PHE A 10 15.86 -13.22 -22.41
CA PHE A 10 14.58 -13.00 -23.03
C PHE A 10 14.50 -13.86 -24.30
N TYR A 11 13.53 -14.73 -24.39
CA TYR A 11 13.20 -15.50 -25.57
C TYR A 11 11.92 -14.92 -26.17
N LYS A 12 12.04 -14.32 -27.35
CA LYS A 12 10.93 -13.62 -28.03
C LYS A 12 10.41 -14.40 -29.24
N ASP A 13 11.19 -15.36 -29.72
CA ASP A 13 10.82 -16.16 -30.89
C ASP A 13 10.14 -17.49 -30.48
N ALA A 14 9.28 -17.98 -31.37
CA ALA A 14 8.50 -19.20 -31.15
C ALA A 14 9.38 -20.45 -30.97
N ALA A 15 10.53 -20.51 -31.64
CA ALA A 15 11.42 -21.67 -31.58
C ALA A 15 12.07 -21.80 -30.21
N SER A 16 12.60 -20.70 -29.66
CA SER A 16 13.18 -20.71 -28.31
C SER A 16 12.14 -20.78 -27.20
N GLY A 17 10.89 -20.40 -27.49
CA GLY A 17 9.75 -20.53 -26.57
C GLY A 17 9.13 -21.91 -26.55
N ALA A 18 9.31 -22.73 -27.60
CA ALA A 18 8.58 -24.01 -27.79
C ALA A 18 8.70 -24.99 -26.62
N ILE A 19 9.85 -25.06 -25.95
CA ILE A 19 10.05 -25.94 -24.80
C ILE A 19 9.23 -25.54 -23.56
N TYR A 20 8.66 -24.34 -23.54
CA TYR A 20 7.81 -23.82 -22.45
C TYR A 20 6.30 -23.94 -22.74
N GLY A 21 5.95 -24.52 -23.91
CA GLY A 21 4.57 -24.79 -24.31
C GLY A 21 3.77 -23.52 -24.66
N ALA A 22 2.43 -23.64 -24.68
CA ALA A 22 1.52 -22.56 -25.09
C ALA A 22 1.64 -21.28 -24.25
N ARG A 23 2.09 -21.35 -23.01
CA ARG A 23 2.33 -20.18 -22.15
C ARG A 23 3.45 -19.28 -22.65
N ALA A 24 4.29 -19.74 -23.56
CA ALA A 24 5.38 -18.99 -24.15
C ALA A 24 4.96 -18.09 -25.33
N ALA A 25 3.67 -18.07 -25.70
CA ALA A 25 3.17 -17.30 -26.85
C ALA A 25 3.54 -15.80 -26.76
N ASN A 26 3.60 -15.22 -25.56
CA ASN A 26 4.00 -13.83 -25.32
C ASN A 26 5.50 -13.67 -24.98
N GLY A 27 6.31 -14.72 -25.23
CA GLY A 27 7.72 -14.76 -24.89
C GLY A 27 8.01 -15.32 -23.50
N VAL A 28 9.29 -15.62 -23.25
CA VAL A 28 9.79 -16.21 -22.00
C VAL A 28 10.92 -15.36 -21.42
N ILE A 29 10.82 -15.08 -20.15
CA ILE A 29 11.89 -14.43 -19.37
C ILE A 29 12.50 -15.47 -18.42
N LEU A 30 13.69 -15.97 -18.78
CA LEU A 30 14.42 -16.88 -17.91
C LEU A 30 15.29 -16.11 -16.92
N VAL A 31 14.98 -16.25 -15.64
CA VAL A 31 15.72 -15.60 -14.55
C VAL A 31 16.54 -16.65 -13.81
N THR A 32 17.87 -16.50 -13.87
CA THR A 32 18.78 -17.31 -13.06
C THR A 32 19.09 -16.57 -11.76
N THR A 33 18.77 -17.20 -10.63
CA THR A 33 19.03 -16.64 -9.29
C THR A 33 20.47 -16.81 -8.88
N LYS A 34 20.91 -16.00 -7.90
CA LYS A 34 22.22 -16.14 -7.29
C LYS A 34 22.30 -17.45 -6.51
N LYS A 35 23.48 -18.04 -6.51
CA LYS A 35 23.87 -19.21 -5.71
C LYS A 35 25.09 -18.83 -4.87
N GLY A 36 25.39 -19.62 -3.84
CA GLY A 36 26.62 -19.51 -3.08
C GLY A 36 27.86 -19.72 -3.96
N LYS A 37 28.96 -19.16 -3.55
CA LYS A 37 30.29 -19.41 -4.16
C LYS A 37 31.13 -20.21 -3.18
N MET A 38 31.99 -21.09 -3.72
CA MET A 38 32.97 -21.84 -2.92
C MET A 38 33.78 -20.89 -2.05
N GLY A 39 33.99 -21.27 -0.79
CA GLY A 39 34.74 -20.51 0.19
C GLY A 39 33.96 -20.20 1.45
N LYS A 40 34.49 -19.27 2.25
CA LYS A 40 33.85 -18.83 3.51
C LYS A 40 32.48 -18.23 3.24
N ALA A 41 31.58 -18.40 4.21
CA ALA A 41 30.26 -17.75 4.17
C ALA A 41 30.38 -16.21 4.01
N GLN A 42 29.60 -15.66 3.08
CA GLN A 42 29.51 -14.22 2.87
C GLN A 42 28.19 -13.72 3.41
N ILE A 43 28.26 -12.72 4.27
CA ILE A 43 27.10 -12.02 4.82
C ILE A 43 27.10 -10.63 4.20
N ASN A 44 25.97 -10.26 3.61
CA ASN A 44 25.77 -8.91 3.08
C ASN A 44 24.50 -8.33 3.69
N TYR A 45 24.60 -7.11 4.15
CA TYR A 45 23.48 -6.31 4.62
C TYR A 45 23.34 -5.06 3.75
N ASN A 46 22.14 -4.83 3.25
CA ASN A 46 21.81 -3.61 2.54
C ASN A 46 20.66 -2.92 3.27
N PHE A 47 20.84 -1.65 3.53
CA PHE A 47 19.85 -0.77 4.07
C PHE A 47 19.59 0.36 3.08
N SER A 48 18.34 0.73 2.90
CA SER A 48 17.99 1.97 2.24
C SER A 48 16.83 2.63 2.96
N TYR A 49 16.96 3.91 3.14
CA TYR A 49 15.93 4.81 3.67
C TYR A 49 15.67 5.89 2.63
N GLY A 50 14.43 6.16 2.38
CA GLY A 50 13.99 7.21 1.49
C GLY A 50 12.68 7.79 1.99
N TRP A 51 12.23 8.83 1.33
CA TRP A 51 10.94 9.46 1.56
C TRP A 51 10.29 9.80 0.23
N GLN A 52 9.00 9.91 0.25
CA GLN A 52 8.21 10.27 -0.91
C GLN A 52 7.20 11.36 -0.55
N SER A 53 6.91 12.22 -1.51
CA SER A 53 5.91 13.28 -1.41
C SER A 53 5.12 13.33 -2.72
N ALA A 54 3.96 13.94 -2.69
CA ALA A 54 3.21 14.18 -3.92
C ALA A 54 4.02 15.09 -4.87
N TRP A 55 4.17 14.68 -6.11
CA TRP A 55 4.84 15.47 -7.15
C TRP A 55 4.18 16.83 -7.36
N LYS A 56 2.84 16.85 -7.37
CA LYS A 56 2.03 18.04 -7.55
C LYS A 56 0.69 17.85 -6.84
N ARG A 57 0.25 18.87 -6.16
CA ARG A 57 -1.13 19.01 -5.65
C ARG A 57 -1.94 19.84 -6.64
N ARG A 58 -3.25 19.78 -6.54
CA ARG A 58 -4.14 20.59 -7.36
C ARG A 58 -4.23 21.98 -6.77
N ASP A 59 -4.21 22.99 -7.64
CA ASP A 59 -4.52 24.34 -7.27
C ASP A 59 -6.03 24.42 -6.96
N VAL A 60 -6.37 24.87 -5.78
CA VAL A 60 -7.76 25.07 -5.33
C VAL A 60 -7.94 26.52 -4.89
N THR A 61 -9.19 26.98 -4.81
CA THR A 61 -9.54 28.36 -4.49
C THR A 61 -9.26 28.70 -3.01
N SER A 62 -8.87 29.93 -2.75
CA SER A 62 -8.85 30.47 -1.39
C SER A 62 -10.26 30.61 -0.81
N ALA A 63 -10.38 30.80 0.51
CA ALA A 63 -11.66 31.01 1.16
C ALA A 63 -12.40 32.25 0.59
N THR A 64 -11.68 33.33 0.33
CA THR A 64 -12.21 34.54 -0.25
C THR A 64 -12.71 34.31 -1.68
N ASP A 65 -11.89 33.70 -2.54
CA ASP A 65 -12.29 33.43 -3.93
C ASP A 65 -13.46 32.45 -3.98
N TYR A 66 -13.46 31.44 -3.12
CA TYR A 66 -14.57 30.51 -2.99
C TYR A 66 -15.87 31.25 -2.62
N ALA A 67 -15.82 32.16 -1.62
CA ALA A 67 -16.99 32.93 -1.20
C ALA A 67 -17.52 33.86 -2.32
N ILE A 68 -16.62 34.51 -3.08
CA ILE A 68 -16.97 35.35 -4.23
C ILE A 68 -17.67 34.51 -5.30
N LEU A 69 -17.08 33.36 -5.69
CA LEU A 69 -17.64 32.47 -6.70
C LEU A 69 -19.00 31.92 -6.29
N GLN A 70 -19.17 31.55 -5.02
CA GLN A 70 -20.45 31.07 -4.50
C GLN A 70 -21.53 32.17 -4.52
N ASN A 71 -21.15 33.38 -4.13
CA ASN A 71 -22.06 34.53 -4.25
C ASN A 71 -22.48 34.82 -5.69
N GLU A 72 -21.52 34.81 -6.63
CA GLU A 72 -21.80 35.00 -8.05
C GLU A 72 -22.72 33.90 -8.58
N ALA A 73 -22.48 32.66 -8.26
CA ALA A 73 -23.33 31.54 -8.68
C ALA A 73 -24.76 31.69 -8.14
N ASN A 74 -24.95 32.09 -6.89
CA ASN A 74 -26.26 32.30 -6.28
C ASN A 74 -27.00 33.48 -6.93
N VAL A 75 -26.33 34.61 -7.12
CA VAL A 75 -26.90 35.78 -7.75
C VAL A 75 -27.34 35.48 -9.20
N ASN A 76 -26.51 34.79 -9.95
CA ASN A 76 -26.85 34.34 -11.31
C ASN A 76 -28.02 33.32 -11.33
N GLY A 77 -28.19 32.56 -10.23
CA GLY A 77 -29.33 31.69 -10.00
C GLY A 77 -30.60 32.42 -9.45
N GLY A 78 -30.58 33.74 -9.34
CA GLY A 78 -31.68 34.53 -8.80
C GLY A 78 -31.85 34.45 -7.28
N GLN A 79 -30.83 34.02 -6.56
CA GLN A 79 -30.79 33.92 -5.10
C GLN A 79 -29.98 35.08 -4.48
N ALA A 80 -30.16 35.30 -3.18
CA ALA A 80 -29.30 36.23 -2.44
C ALA A 80 -27.87 35.71 -2.27
N PRO A 81 -26.86 36.59 -2.14
CA PRO A 81 -25.51 36.18 -1.77
C PRO A 81 -25.50 35.36 -0.46
N ILE A 82 -24.69 34.33 -0.42
CA ILE A 82 -24.52 33.49 0.77
C ILE A 82 -23.66 34.21 1.83
N TYR A 83 -22.59 34.83 1.36
CA TYR A 83 -21.61 35.50 2.21
C TYR A 83 -21.79 37.01 2.11
N ALA A 84 -22.15 37.65 3.23
CA ALA A 84 -22.36 39.09 3.27
C ALA A 84 -21.10 39.89 2.94
N ASP A 85 -19.96 39.46 3.44
CA ASP A 85 -18.65 40.02 3.17
C ASP A 85 -17.61 38.90 2.92
N PRO A 86 -17.27 38.61 1.66
CA PRO A 86 -16.28 37.60 1.28
C PRO A 86 -14.85 37.89 1.78
N TYR A 87 -14.56 39.12 2.19
CA TYR A 87 -13.25 39.51 2.66
C TYR A 87 -13.09 39.42 4.20
N ASN A 88 -14.19 39.29 4.95
CA ASN A 88 -14.24 39.19 6.40
C ASN A 88 -15.01 37.91 6.81
N LEU A 89 -14.52 36.77 6.36
CA LEU A 89 -15.12 35.49 6.67
C LEU A 89 -14.82 35.03 8.09
N ILE A 90 -15.81 34.40 8.71
CA ILE A 90 -15.72 33.80 10.03
C ILE A 90 -16.05 32.30 9.90
N ASP A 91 -15.26 31.45 10.52
CA ASP A 91 -15.51 30.02 10.56
C ASP A 91 -16.62 29.63 11.56
N ALA A 92 -16.98 28.37 11.59
CA ALA A 92 -18.02 27.87 12.50
C ALA A 92 -17.65 27.97 13.98
N ASN A 93 -16.37 28.09 14.31
CA ASN A 93 -15.87 28.30 15.67
C ASN A 93 -15.82 29.78 16.09
N GLY A 94 -16.24 30.70 15.23
CA GLY A 94 -16.21 32.14 15.46
C GLY A 94 -14.87 32.80 15.18
N ASN A 95 -13.90 32.11 14.58
CA ASN A 95 -12.58 32.64 14.26
C ASN A 95 -12.58 33.33 12.89
N SER A 96 -11.86 34.45 12.79
CA SER A 96 -11.65 35.07 11.47
C SER A 96 -10.78 34.16 10.58
N ILE A 97 -11.26 33.88 9.38
CA ILE A 97 -10.51 33.13 8.39
C ILE A 97 -9.47 34.04 7.77
N LYS A 98 -8.19 33.67 7.87
CA LYS A 98 -7.08 34.42 7.31
C LYS A 98 -6.46 33.68 6.13
N GLY A 99 -6.06 34.43 5.12
CA GLY A 99 -5.35 33.89 3.97
C GLY A 99 -6.16 32.89 3.15
N PHE A 100 -5.63 31.69 2.99
CA PHE A 100 -6.21 30.67 2.15
C PHE A 100 -7.46 30.01 2.77
N GLY A 101 -7.57 30.00 4.09
CA GLY A 101 -8.55 29.21 4.82
C GLY A 101 -8.03 27.78 5.10
N THR A 102 -8.93 26.80 5.10
CA THR A 102 -8.55 25.40 5.31
C THR A 102 -8.03 24.80 4.00
N ASP A 103 -6.77 24.44 3.96
CA ASP A 103 -6.21 23.59 2.91
C ASP A 103 -6.41 22.12 3.26
N TRP A 104 -7.47 21.54 2.73
CA TRP A 104 -7.82 20.13 2.96
C TRP A 104 -6.78 19.19 2.40
N GLN A 105 -6.03 19.58 1.35
CA GLN A 105 -4.97 18.76 0.80
C GLN A 105 -3.79 18.67 1.78
N ASP A 106 -3.39 19.78 2.43
CA ASP A 106 -2.33 19.78 3.45
C ASP A 106 -2.66 18.85 4.62
N LEU A 107 -3.94 18.73 4.97
CA LEU A 107 -4.38 17.87 6.07
C LEU A 107 -4.34 16.38 5.76
N VAL A 108 -4.42 15.99 4.50
CA VAL A 108 -4.48 14.56 4.08
C VAL A 108 -3.21 14.07 3.43
N PHE A 109 -2.40 14.97 2.84
CA PHE A 109 -1.13 14.58 2.25
C PHE A 109 -0.04 14.46 3.30
N TYR A 110 0.74 13.41 3.20
CA TYR A 110 1.92 13.16 4.02
C TYR A 110 3.18 13.47 3.21
N ASP A 111 3.73 14.65 3.44
CA ASP A 111 5.03 15.01 2.89
C ASP A 111 6.14 14.26 3.62
N ASN A 112 7.12 13.78 2.85
CA ASN A 112 8.22 12.96 3.34
C ASN A 112 7.77 11.63 3.97
N ALA A 113 6.74 11.00 3.40
CA ALA A 113 6.31 9.67 3.82
C ALA A 113 7.48 8.67 3.72
N PRO A 114 7.84 7.98 4.81
CA PRO A 114 9.04 7.16 4.84
C PRO A 114 8.91 5.88 4.01
N VAL A 115 10.03 5.49 3.42
CA VAL A 115 10.22 4.21 2.73
C VAL A 115 11.48 3.56 3.28
N VAL A 116 11.35 2.37 3.84
CA VAL A 116 12.44 1.65 4.49
C VAL A 116 12.64 0.30 3.84
N ASN A 117 13.88 -0.08 3.59
CA ASN A 117 14.21 -1.41 3.11
C ASN A 117 15.45 -1.96 3.81
N HIS A 118 15.32 -3.18 4.32
CA HIS A 118 16.41 -3.96 4.92
C HIS A 118 16.53 -5.28 4.15
N ASP A 119 17.71 -5.61 3.68
CA ASP A 119 18.01 -6.87 3.03
C ASP A 119 19.26 -7.49 3.66
N VAL A 120 19.11 -8.68 4.22
CA VAL A 120 20.23 -9.50 4.71
C VAL A 120 20.36 -10.72 3.81
N THR A 121 21.57 -11.04 3.38
CA THR A 121 21.84 -12.25 2.63
C THR A 121 23.04 -12.99 3.21
N VAL A 122 22.91 -14.31 3.31
CA VAL A 122 23.99 -15.21 3.72
C VAL A 122 24.18 -16.24 2.62
N SER A 123 25.37 -16.38 2.10
CA SER A 123 25.66 -17.32 1.02
C SER A 123 27.05 -17.94 1.17
N GLY A 124 27.16 -19.18 0.74
CA GLY A 124 28.42 -19.90 0.75
C GLY A 124 28.30 -21.24 0.03
N ALA A 125 29.42 -21.88 -0.19
CA ALA A 125 29.44 -23.22 -0.73
C ALA A 125 30.63 -24.00 -0.20
N SER A 126 30.42 -25.30 -0.04
CA SER A 126 31.46 -26.33 0.15
C SER A 126 31.28 -27.38 -0.96
N GLU A 127 32.10 -28.40 -0.96
CA GLU A 127 31.95 -29.53 -1.90
C GLU A 127 30.59 -30.21 -1.81
N LYS A 128 29.99 -30.24 -0.60
CA LYS A 128 28.72 -30.95 -0.35
C LYS A 128 27.49 -30.06 -0.31
N VAL A 129 27.65 -28.77 -0.06
CA VAL A 129 26.49 -27.88 0.12
C VAL A 129 26.76 -26.53 -0.52
N ASN A 130 25.79 -26.06 -1.29
CA ASN A 130 25.74 -24.68 -1.80
C ASN A 130 24.47 -24.03 -1.27
N TYR A 131 24.57 -22.89 -0.63
CA TYR A 131 23.41 -22.22 -0.05
C TYR A 131 23.41 -20.71 -0.33
N TYR A 132 22.22 -20.17 -0.46
CA TYR A 132 21.90 -18.76 -0.50
C TYR A 132 20.65 -18.52 0.30
N LEU A 133 20.75 -17.80 1.41
CA LEU A 133 19.65 -17.39 2.27
C LEU A 133 19.44 -15.89 2.14
N SER A 134 18.21 -15.41 2.13
CA SER A 134 17.93 -13.99 2.20
C SER A 134 16.70 -13.68 3.01
N LEU A 135 16.81 -12.61 3.80
CA LEU A 135 15.73 -12.00 4.56
C LEU A 135 15.61 -10.56 4.09
N GLY A 136 14.42 -10.16 3.66
CA GLY A 136 14.13 -8.78 3.26
C GLY A 136 12.91 -8.26 3.99
N TYR A 137 13.01 -7.06 4.51
CA TYR A 137 11.90 -6.31 5.07
C TYR A 137 11.77 -4.98 4.32
N TYR A 138 10.58 -4.68 3.86
CA TYR A 138 10.24 -3.44 3.19
C TYR A 138 9.01 -2.82 3.87
N SER A 139 9.08 -1.53 4.16
CA SER A 139 7.97 -0.76 4.71
C SER A 139 7.85 0.56 3.97
N GLN A 140 6.64 0.99 3.73
CA GLN A 140 6.31 2.23 3.03
C GLN A 140 5.03 2.82 3.59
N ASP A 141 5.07 4.09 3.95
CA ASP A 141 3.87 4.86 4.24
C ASP A 141 3.37 5.53 2.96
N GLY A 142 2.05 5.57 2.79
CA GLY A 142 1.42 6.24 1.65
C GLY A 142 1.45 7.76 1.79
N ILE A 143 1.46 8.45 0.66
CA ILE A 143 1.44 9.91 0.59
C ILE A 143 0.05 10.52 0.88
N VAL A 144 -1.00 9.71 1.01
CA VAL A 144 -2.35 10.12 1.42
C VAL A 144 -2.75 9.30 2.62
N GLY A 145 -2.95 9.95 3.77
CA GLY A 145 -3.36 9.30 5.01
C GLY A 145 -2.30 8.41 5.68
N GLY A 146 -1.06 8.37 5.19
CA GLY A 146 0.02 7.58 5.77
C GLY A 146 0.39 8.02 7.18
N ASN A 147 0.44 9.32 7.45
CA ASN A 147 0.66 9.91 8.76
C ASN A 147 -0.46 9.62 9.78
N HIS A 148 -1.62 9.18 9.30
CA HIS A 148 -2.74 8.73 10.13
C HIS A 148 -2.83 7.21 10.26
N GLY A 149 -1.84 6.47 9.75
CA GLY A 149 -1.82 5.00 9.77
C GLY A 149 -2.82 4.34 8.80
N HIS A 150 -3.40 5.09 7.88
CA HIS A 150 -4.44 4.64 6.95
C HIS A 150 -3.94 4.24 5.57
N SER A 151 -2.66 4.46 5.29
CA SER A 151 -2.04 4.06 4.02
C SER A 151 -0.63 3.56 4.28
N ASN A 152 -0.48 2.26 4.50
CA ASN A 152 0.78 1.63 4.82
C ASN A 152 0.91 0.33 4.05
N TYR A 153 2.13 -0.03 3.73
CA TYR A 153 2.47 -1.31 3.13
C TYR A 153 3.73 -1.86 3.77
N ASP A 154 3.69 -3.08 4.28
CA ASP A 154 4.87 -3.81 4.71
C ASP A 154 4.97 -5.17 4.03
N ARG A 155 6.21 -5.60 3.81
CA ARG A 155 6.51 -6.89 3.20
C ARG A 155 7.74 -7.53 3.85
N LEU A 156 7.53 -8.73 4.38
CA LEU A 156 8.59 -9.62 4.78
C LEU A 156 8.82 -10.66 3.68
N THR A 157 10.07 -10.87 3.28
CA THR A 157 10.44 -11.88 2.28
C THR A 157 11.56 -12.76 2.84
N ILE A 158 11.34 -14.06 2.87
CA ILE A 158 12.34 -15.06 3.27
C ILE A 158 12.59 -15.96 2.07
N ARG A 159 13.83 -16.18 1.71
CA ARG A 159 14.19 -17.09 0.63
C ARG A 159 15.37 -17.96 1.02
N SER A 160 15.28 -19.24 0.67
CA SER A 160 16.37 -20.19 0.76
C SER A 160 16.56 -20.85 -0.60
N ASN A 161 17.78 -20.96 -1.04
CA ASN A 161 18.17 -21.74 -2.22
C ASN A 161 19.36 -22.59 -1.81
N THR A 162 19.12 -23.85 -1.53
CA THR A 162 20.15 -24.77 -1.04
C THR A 162 20.23 -25.97 -1.96
N GLN A 163 21.44 -26.36 -2.30
CA GLN A 163 21.75 -27.52 -3.11
C GLN A 163 22.72 -28.42 -2.33
N TYR A 164 22.36 -29.66 -2.16
CA TYR A 164 23.15 -30.69 -1.49
C TYR A 164 23.72 -31.64 -2.54
N ASN A 165 25.04 -31.82 -2.55
CA ASN A 165 25.72 -32.86 -3.30
C ASN A 165 25.93 -34.06 -2.36
N LEU A 166 25.05 -35.03 -2.44
CA LEU A 166 25.07 -36.22 -1.57
C LEU A 166 26.01 -37.29 -2.07
N ILE A 167 26.07 -37.45 -3.40
CA ILE A 167 26.97 -38.34 -4.08
C ILE A 167 27.67 -37.55 -5.16
N ASP A 168 28.97 -37.40 -5.08
CA ASP A 168 29.79 -36.76 -6.10
C ASP A 168 30.24 -37.77 -7.14
N ALA A 169 30.53 -37.27 -8.37
CA ALA A 169 30.98 -38.08 -9.47
C ALA A 169 32.48 -38.43 -9.42
N SER A 170 33.17 -38.15 -8.30
CA SER A 170 34.63 -38.38 -8.15
C SER A 170 35.01 -39.86 -8.03
N LYS A 171 34.03 -40.70 -7.74
CA LYS A 171 34.23 -42.15 -7.65
C LYS A 171 33.33 -42.84 -8.68
N GLU A 172 33.96 -43.58 -9.59
CA GLU A 172 33.23 -44.45 -10.49
C GLU A 172 32.51 -45.53 -9.67
N ARG A 173 31.21 -45.58 -9.84
CA ARG A 173 30.32 -46.58 -9.28
C ARG A 173 29.57 -47.25 -10.43
N GLY A 174 29.38 -48.53 -10.40
CA GLY A 174 28.63 -49.19 -11.45
C GLY A 174 27.17 -48.72 -11.60
N PHE A 175 26.66 -48.06 -10.54
CA PHE A 175 25.30 -47.49 -10.51
C PHE A 175 25.27 -46.30 -9.54
N LEU A 176 24.53 -45.26 -9.89
CA LEU A 176 24.33 -43.98 -9.14
C LEU A 176 25.64 -43.26 -8.90
N ASN A 177 26.17 -42.65 -9.96
CA ASN A 177 27.42 -41.91 -9.96
C ASN A 177 27.29 -40.51 -9.35
N LYS A 178 26.09 -39.89 -9.41
CA LYS A 178 25.82 -38.57 -8.84
C LYS A 178 24.42 -38.46 -8.26
N LEU A 179 24.28 -37.78 -7.14
CA LEU A 179 23.00 -37.41 -6.51
C LEU A 179 23.09 -35.99 -5.95
N ASP A 180 22.38 -35.07 -6.58
CA ASP A 180 22.15 -33.72 -6.07
C ASP A 180 20.68 -33.55 -5.65
N LEU A 181 20.49 -32.94 -4.49
CA LEU A 181 19.17 -32.50 -4.02
C LEU A 181 19.14 -30.97 -3.97
N GLY A 182 18.13 -30.38 -4.58
CA GLY A 182 17.88 -28.94 -4.51
C GLY A 182 16.61 -28.64 -3.71
N VAL A 183 16.73 -27.69 -2.76
CA VAL A 183 15.61 -27.18 -1.98
C VAL A 183 15.58 -25.67 -2.12
N ASN A 184 14.53 -25.13 -2.75
CA ASN A 184 14.29 -23.71 -2.84
C ASN A 184 12.99 -23.39 -2.13
N LEU A 185 13.05 -22.48 -1.18
CA LEU A 185 11.89 -22.00 -0.46
C LEU A 185 11.79 -20.49 -0.65
N ALA A 186 10.62 -20.00 -1.01
CA ALA A 186 10.32 -18.58 -1.00
C ALA A 186 9.04 -18.37 -0.21
N TYR A 187 9.13 -17.52 0.79
CA TYR A 187 7.99 -17.06 1.57
C TYR A 187 7.90 -15.55 1.53
N MET A 188 6.71 -15.04 1.35
CA MET A 188 6.42 -13.62 1.37
C MET A 188 5.15 -13.38 2.18
N ARG A 189 5.25 -12.45 3.13
CA ARG A 189 4.10 -11.92 3.85
C ARG A 189 3.96 -10.45 3.50
N THR A 190 2.74 -10.01 3.21
CA THR A 190 2.42 -8.59 3.04
C THR A 190 1.28 -8.20 3.97
N HIS A 191 1.37 -6.98 4.49
CA HIS A 191 0.24 -6.28 5.08
C HIS A 191 0.10 -4.94 4.39
N SER A 192 -1.12 -4.49 4.23
CA SER A 192 -1.38 -3.15 3.72
C SER A 192 -2.69 -2.60 4.27
N THR A 193 -2.69 -1.31 4.49
CA THR A 193 -3.90 -0.50 4.64
C THR A 193 -3.99 0.46 3.47
N GLY A 194 -5.15 0.96 3.18
CA GLY A 194 -5.34 1.92 2.10
C GLY A 194 -6.58 2.77 2.31
N VAL A 195 -6.56 3.95 1.73
CA VAL A 195 -7.68 4.86 1.69
C VAL A 195 -8.29 4.89 0.29
N GLY A 196 -9.60 5.09 0.20
CA GLY A 196 -10.26 5.33 -1.08
C GLY A 196 -9.78 6.66 -1.68
N THR A 197 -9.25 6.60 -2.89
CA THR A 197 -8.68 7.79 -3.57
C THR A 197 -9.24 8.02 -4.97
N ASN A 198 -9.98 7.07 -5.49
CA ASN A 198 -10.43 7.02 -6.89
C ASN A 198 -11.92 7.29 -7.08
N SER A 199 -12.58 7.88 -6.09
CA SER A 199 -13.97 8.36 -6.19
C SER A 199 -13.98 9.88 -6.08
N GLU A 200 -14.79 10.52 -6.90
CA GLU A 200 -15.03 11.97 -6.84
C GLU A 200 -15.71 12.34 -5.53
N PHE A 201 -16.70 11.55 -5.14
CA PHE A 201 -17.46 11.72 -3.91
C PHE A 201 -17.16 10.60 -2.91
N GLY A 202 -17.21 10.93 -1.64
CA GLY A 202 -17.07 9.92 -0.58
C GLY A 202 -15.67 9.31 -0.42
N SER A 203 -14.66 9.81 -1.13
CA SER A 203 -13.26 9.43 -0.91
C SER A 203 -12.49 10.52 -0.20
N ILE A 204 -11.41 10.13 0.49
CA ILE A 204 -10.56 11.09 1.22
C ILE A 204 -9.98 12.14 0.27
N LEU A 205 -9.43 11.71 -0.86
CA LEU A 205 -8.82 12.62 -1.83
C LEU A 205 -9.86 13.47 -2.57
N GLY A 206 -10.98 12.88 -2.96
CA GLY A 206 -12.09 13.62 -3.58
C GLY A 206 -12.64 14.69 -2.64
N SER A 207 -12.93 14.33 -1.39
CA SER A 207 -13.40 15.29 -0.39
C SER A 207 -12.38 16.41 -0.13
N ALA A 208 -11.09 16.10 -0.08
CA ALA A 208 -10.05 17.11 0.09
C ALA A 208 -9.94 18.12 -1.08
N LEU A 209 -10.42 17.75 -2.26
CA LEU A 209 -10.42 18.63 -3.43
C LEU A 209 -11.69 19.51 -3.52
N TYR A 210 -12.81 19.03 -3.01
CA TYR A 210 -14.11 19.67 -3.21
C TYR A 210 -14.66 20.38 -1.98
N LEU A 211 -14.16 20.07 -0.78
CA LEU A 211 -14.63 20.74 0.43
C LEU A 211 -14.28 22.22 0.44
N SER A 212 -15.23 23.00 0.95
CA SER A 212 -15.06 24.43 1.10
C SER A 212 -13.86 24.78 2.00
N PRO A 213 -12.98 25.69 1.59
CA PRO A 213 -11.90 26.19 2.44
C PRO A 213 -12.38 27.07 3.60
N ILE A 214 -13.68 27.39 3.66
CA ILE A 214 -14.31 28.12 4.78
C ILE A 214 -14.63 27.16 5.95
N LEU A 215 -14.81 25.87 5.66
CA LEU A 215 -15.08 24.88 6.70
C LEU A 215 -13.83 24.64 7.53
N THR A 216 -14.00 24.66 8.86
CA THR A 216 -12.96 24.23 9.80
C THR A 216 -12.95 22.70 9.94
N PRO A 217 -11.79 22.04 10.13
CA PRO A 217 -11.71 20.60 10.29
C PRO A 217 -12.48 20.04 11.47
N THR A 218 -12.44 20.73 12.60
CA THR A 218 -13.11 20.35 13.85
C THR A 218 -13.91 21.52 14.42
N LEU A 219 -14.91 21.22 15.22
CA LEU A 219 -15.71 22.21 15.92
C LEU A 219 -15.34 22.25 17.40
N THR A 220 -15.35 23.47 17.97
CA THR A 220 -15.03 23.72 19.37
C THR A 220 -16.12 24.59 20.02
N GLY A 221 -16.15 24.65 21.36
CA GLY A 221 -17.09 25.49 22.11
C GLY A 221 -18.56 25.24 21.77
N ASP A 222 -19.34 26.30 21.67
CA ASP A 222 -20.79 26.25 21.39
C ASP A 222 -21.13 25.54 20.11
N ALA A 223 -20.27 25.66 19.07
CA ALA A 223 -20.46 24.98 17.78
C ALA A 223 -20.34 23.45 17.93
N ALA A 224 -19.40 23.00 18.74
CA ALA A 224 -19.24 21.58 19.05
C ALA A 224 -20.43 21.04 19.85
N GLU A 225 -20.87 21.76 20.89
CA GLU A 225 -22.01 21.37 21.73
C GLU A 225 -23.30 21.28 20.90
N LYS A 226 -23.55 22.25 20.04
CA LYS A 226 -24.68 22.22 19.12
C LYS A 226 -24.64 21.04 18.15
N MET A 227 -23.47 20.72 17.62
CA MET A 227 -23.30 19.57 16.74
C MET A 227 -23.57 18.26 17.47
N ILE A 228 -23.01 18.09 18.68
CA ILE A 228 -23.19 16.91 19.51
C ILE A 228 -24.68 16.70 19.84
N GLU A 229 -25.40 17.76 20.22
CA GLU A 229 -26.83 17.68 20.48
C GLU A 229 -27.65 17.36 19.22
N THR A 230 -27.29 17.97 18.09
CA THR A 230 -27.97 17.74 16.81
C THR A 230 -27.87 16.28 16.35
N TYR A 231 -26.73 15.64 16.61
CA TYR A 231 -26.41 14.28 16.17
C TYR A 231 -26.24 13.30 17.35
N LYS A 232 -26.92 13.54 18.46
CA LYS A 232 -26.81 12.75 19.70
C LYS A 232 -27.09 11.25 19.56
N ASP A 233 -27.85 10.88 18.54
CA ASP A 233 -28.16 9.47 18.23
C ASP A 233 -27.06 8.77 17.43
N PHE A 234 -26.01 9.51 17.07
CA PHE A 234 -24.89 9.01 16.27
C PHE A 234 -23.57 9.12 17.05
N ASP A 235 -22.67 8.22 16.76
CA ASP A 235 -21.30 8.29 17.24
C ASP A 235 -20.49 9.22 16.30
N LEU A 236 -20.28 10.47 16.72
CA LEU A 236 -19.53 11.44 15.94
C LEU A 236 -18.03 11.12 16.01
N PRO A 237 -17.33 11.07 14.86
CA PRO A 237 -15.88 11.01 14.86
C PRO A 237 -15.28 12.26 15.52
N ARG A 238 -14.25 12.06 16.37
CA ARG A 238 -13.61 13.11 17.14
C ARG A 238 -12.10 13.07 16.94
N ASP A 239 -11.48 14.23 17.11
CA ASP A 239 -10.03 14.34 17.12
C ASP A 239 -9.41 13.85 18.45
N ALA A 240 -8.09 13.99 18.57
CA ALA A 240 -7.36 13.61 19.78
C ALA A 240 -7.73 14.43 21.04
N ASN A 241 -8.28 15.63 20.86
CA ASN A 241 -8.72 16.51 21.94
C ASN A 241 -10.16 16.18 22.38
N GLY A 242 -10.87 15.35 21.62
CA GLY A 242 -12.27 15.02 21.84
C GLY A 242 -13.23 15.93 21.07
N ASP A 243 -12.74 16.84 20.24
CA ASP A 243 -13.53 17.75 19.44
C ASP A 243 -14.14 17.02 18.23
N PRO A 244 -15.45 17.21 17.93
CA PRO A 244 -16.08 16.57 16.79
C PRO A 244 -15.56 17.15 15.48
N TYR A 245 -15.31 16.28 14.50
CA TYR A 245 -15.01 16.71 13.15
C TYR A 245 -16.22 17.37 12.51
N THR A 246 -15.99 18.47 11.78
CA THR A 246 -17.07 19.17 11.07
C THR A 246 -17.76 18.26 10.07
N VAL A 247 -19.08 18.24 10.12
CA VAL A 247 -19.90 17.55 9.13
C VAL A 247 -20.21 18.53 8.00
N PRO A 248 -19.85 18.22 6.74
CA PRO A 248 -20.23 19.03 5.60
C PRO A 248 -21.76 19.20 5.52
N GLY A 249 -22.21 20.35 4.99
CA GLY A 249 -23.61 20.73 4.98
C GLY A 249 -24.50 19.85 4.10
N TYR A 250 -25.78 20.21 4.08
CA TYR A 250 -26.83 19.57 3.29
C TYR A 250 -26.93 20.13 1.87
N GLY A 251 -27.42 19.31 0.95
CA GLY A 251 -27.85 19.71 -0.39
C GLY A 251 -26.86 19.35 -1.49
N GLY A 252 -27.23 19.70 -2.72
CA GLY A 252 -26.49 19.32 -3.92
C GLY A 252 -25.06 19.85 -3.99
N ALA A 253 -24.77 20.97 -3.29
CA ALA A 253 -23.41 21.53 -3.21
C ALA A 253 -22.42 20.67 -2.41
N TYR A 254 -22.92 19.81 -1.52
CA TYR A 254 -22.08 18.97 -0.67
C TYR A 254 -22.13 17.50 -1.08
N GLN A 255 -23.11 17.10 -1.84
CA GLN A 255 -23.37 15.74 -2.32
C GLN A 255 -22.98 14.66 -1.27
N GLU A 256 -22.02 13.81 -1.56
CA GLU A 256 -21.54 12.77 -0.66
C GLU A 256 -20.16 13.11 -0.06
N MET A 257 -19.78 14.38 -0.06
CA MET A 257 -18.52 14.81 0.53
C MET A 257 -18.52 14.59 2.04
N ASN A 258 -17.45 14.02 2.53
CA ASN A 258 -17.23 13.77 3.94
C ASN A 258 -16.00 14.54 4.41
N ASN A 259 -15.93 14.84 5.68
CA ASN A 259 -14.69 15.35 6.26
C ASN A 259 -13.60 14.26 6.13
N PRO A 260 -12.51 14.50 5.38
CA PRO A 260 -11.51 13.49 5.12
C PRO A 260 -10.78 13.05 6.40
N LEU A 261 -10.62 13.93 7.39
CA LEU A 261 -10.03 13.57 8.68
C LEU A 261 -10.97 12.68 9.48
N ALA A 262 -12.27 12.96 9.48
CA ALA A 262 -13.27 12.09 10.10
C ALA A 262 -13.24 10.69 9.48
N MET A 263 -13.12 10.60 8.16
CA MET A 263 -12.98 9.31 7.46
C MET A 263 -11.73 8.55 7.89
N MET A 264 -10.64 9.24 8.18
CA MET A 264 -9.39 8.63 8.66
C MET A 264 -9.42 8.21 10.14
N THR A 265 -10.47 8.54 10.90
CA THR A 265 -10.66 7.96 12.24
C THR A 265 -11.30 6.57 12.20
N LEU A 266 -11.86 6.20 11.05
CA LEU A 266 -12.47 4.89 10.89
C LEU A 266 -11.38 3.83 10.80
N THR A 267 -11.67 2.65 11.32
CA THR A 267 -10.70 1.56 11.24
C THR A 267 -10.44 1.21 9.78
N PRO A 268 -9.21 1.35 9.29
CA PRO A 268 -8.90 1.02 7.91
C PRO A 268 -9.04 -0.47 7.67
N THR A 269 -9.48 -0.84 6.48
CA THR A 269 -9.41 -2.23 6.06
C THR A 269 -7.96 -2.66 5.95
N LYS A 270 -7.59 -3.68 6.72
CA LYS A 270 -6.26 -4.28 6.68
C LYS A 270 -6.29 -5.45 5.71
N ASN A 271 -5.44 -5.41 4.71
CA ASN A 271 -5.25 -6.52 3.79
C ASN A 271 -4.00 -7.27 4.17
N TRP A 272 -4.06 -8.57 4.12
CA TRP A 272 -2.91 -9.42 4.34
C TRP A 272 -2.77 -10.48 3.25
N SER A 273 -1.54 -10.87 2.96
CA SER A 273 -1.28 -12.02 2.12
C SER A 273 -0.05 -12.79 2.58
N HIS A 274 -0.12 -14.10 2.39
CA HIS A 274 0.99 -15.03 2.55
C HIS A 274 1.18 -15.77 1.23
N LYS A 275 2.38 -15.76 0.72
CA LYS A 275 2.74 -16.53 -0.46
C LYS A 275 3.90 -17.45 -0.13
N PHE A 276 3.75 -18.74 -0.45
CA PHE A 276 4.75 -19.75 -0.22
C PHE A 276 5.01 -20.53 -1.50
N VAL A 277 6.25 -20.55 -1.95
CA VAL A 277 6.67 -21.20 -3.20
C VAL A 277 7.83 -22.15 -2.92
N PRO A 278 7.56 -23.38 -2.50
CA PRO A 278 8.58 -24.42 -2.39
C PRO A 278 8.90 -25.00 -3.77
N LYS A 279 10.18 -25.32 -3.96
CA LYS A 279 10.65 -26.10 -5.11
C LYS A 279 11.66 -27.13 -4.64
N PHE A 280 11.44 -28.37 -5.02
CA PHE A 280 12.37 -29.48 -4.79
C PHE A 280 12.91 -29.96 -6.13
N SER A 281 14.17 -30.31 -6.19
CA SER A 281 14.78 -30.90 -7.38
C SER A 281 15.70 -32.07 -6.99
N ILE A 282 15.71 -33.06 -7.82
CA ILE A 282 16.59 -34.23 -7.71
C ILE A 282 17.29 -34.38 -9.06
N ASP A 283 18.61 -34.39 -9.03
CA ASP A 283 19.46 -34.67 -10.19
C ASP A 283 20.24 -35.96 -9.90
N LEU A 284 19.96 -36.98 -10.68
CA LEU A 284 20.62 -38.27 -10.62
C LEU A 284 21.46 -38.49 -11.87
N GLN A 285 22.66 -39.01 -11.72
CA GLN A 285 23.41 -39.66 -12.78
C GLN A 285 23.50 -41.14 -12.46
N LEU A 286 22.64 -41.93 -13.09
CA LEU A 286 22.52 -43.36 -12.81
C LEU A 286 23.69 -44.13 -13.42
N TRP A 287 24.00 -43.85 -14.67
CA TRP A 287 25.18 -44.34 -15.41
C TRP A 287 25.83 -43.18 -16.16
N ASP A 288 26.93 -43.37 -16.79
CA ASP A 288 27.68 -42.29 -17.47
C ASP A 288 26.85 -41.60 -18.54
N ASN A 289 25.96 -42.33 -19.19
CA ASN A 289 25.11 -41.82 -20.28
C ASN A 289 23.65 -41.62 -19.90
N LEU A 290 23.24 -41.93 -18.65
CA LEU A 290 21.86 -41.78 -18.20
C LEU A 290 21.74 -40.82 -17.03
N LYS A 291 21.09 -39.68 -17.28
CA LYS A 291 20.76 -38.66 -16.27
C LYS A 291 19.27 -38.59 -16.10
N TYR A 292 18.82 -38.50 -14.85
CA TYR A 292 17.43 -38.27 -14.51
C TYR A 292 17.33 -36.95 -13.74
N HIS A 293 16.42 -36.10 -14.14
CA HIS A 293 16.14 -34.83 -13.50
C HIS A 293 14.67 -34.75 -13.14
N PHE A 294 14.39 -34.49 -11.86
CA PHE A 294 13.03 -34.31 -11.34
C PHE A 294 12.90 -32.94 -10.67
N ASN A 295 11.83 -32.25 -10.95
CA ASN A 295 11.45 -31.01 -10.29
C ASN A 295 10.01 -31.08 -9.85
N TYR A 296 9.78 -30.67 -8.60
CA TYR A 296 8.46 -30.41 -8.07
C TYR A 296 8.43 -29.00 -7.50
N SER A 297 7.40 -28.23 -7.83
CA SER A 297 7.17 -26.91 -7.26
C SER A 297 5.69 -26.68 -7.04
N ALA A 298 5.37 -25.97 -5.96
CA ALA A 298 4.02 -25.49 -5.68
C ALA A 298 4.04 -23.97 -5.54
N ASP A 299 2.96 -23.32 -5.91
CA ASP A 299 2.71 -21.90 -5.67
C ASP A 299 1.42 -21.78 -4.87
N MET A 300 1.59 -21.46 -3.58
CA MET A 300 0.48 -21.37 -2.63
C MET A 300 0.34 -19.94 -2.15
N GLY A 301 -0.88 -19.40 -2.27
CA GLY A 301 -1.21 -18.05 -1.83
C GLY A 301 -2.44 -18.08 -0.93
N PHE A 302 -2.35 -17.36 0.19
CA PHE A 302 -3.44 -17.12 1.12
C PHE A 302 -3.55 -15.62 1.28
N TRP A 303 -4.75 -15.10 1.21
CA TRP A 303 -5.00 -13.66 1.37
C TRP A 303 -6.35 -13.42 2.02
N GLY A 304 -6.48 -12.30 2.64
CA GLY A 304 -7.71 -11.86 3.24
C GLY A 304 -7.67 -10.39 3.58
N ASN A 305 -8.78 -9.93 4.08
CA ASN A 305 -8.90 -8.59 4.65
C ASN A 305 -9.62 -8.65 6.00
N GLU A 306 -9.32 -7.66 6.83
CA GLU A 306 -9.98 -7.43 8.10
C GLU A 306 -10.43 -5.98 8.11
N GLY A 307 -11.70 -5.75 8.37
CA GLY A 307 -12.29 -4.42 8.49
C GLY A 307 -13.34 -4.41 9.58
N ALA A 308 -13.48 -3.29 10.26
CA ALA A 308 -14.53 -3.05 11.21
C ALA A 308 -15.25 -1.75 10.86
N THR A 309 -16.55 -1.81 10.74
CA THR A 309 -17.38 -0.61 10.58
C THR A 309 -18.03 -0.30 11.91
N LYS A 310 -17.81 0.91 12.43
CA LYS A 310 -18.52 1.36 13.62
C LYS A 310 -20.01 1.50 13.27
N SER A 311 -20.87 0.99 14.14
CA SER A 311 -22.31 1.22 14.01
C SER A 311 -22.66 2.64 14.41
N LYS A 312 -23.60 3.26 13.70
CA LYS A 312 -24.23 4.54 14.05
C LYS A 312 -23.29 5.74 14.12
N TYR A 313 -22.25 5.85 13.32
CA TYR A 313 -21.56 7.11 13.25
C TYR A 313 -22.00 7.93 12.04
N TYR A 314 -21.81 9.23 12.15
CA TYR A 314 -22.26 10.20 11.18
C TYR A 314 -21.09 10.91 10.54
N LEU A 315 -20.97 10.82 9.23
CA LEU A 315 -19.90 11.45 8.45
C LEU A 315 -20.37 12.67 7.69
N SER A 316 -21.60 12.63 7.18
CA SER A 316 -22.23 13.71 6.44
C SER A 316 -23.73 13.57 6.47
N ALA A 317 -24.42 14.64 6.06
CA ALA A 317 -25.87 14.64 5.97
C ALA A 317 -26.44 13.52 5.09
N ASN A 318 -25.70 13.14 4.05
CA ASN A 318 -26.09 12.15 3.06
C ASN A 318 -25.51 10.75 3.32
N ASN A 319 -24.51 10.66 4.19
CA ASN A 319 -23.81 9.40 4.47
C ASN A 319 -23.92 9.05 5.95
N LYS A 320 -25.06 8.50 6.31
CA LYS A 320 -25.31 7.94 7.63
C LYS A 320 -24.89 6.49 7.61
N ALA A 321 -23.82 6.15 8.29
CA ALA A 321 -23.49 4.76 8.51
C ALA A 321 -24.49 4.14 9.48
N THR A 322 -25.54 3.62 8.94
CA THR A 322 -26.32 2.60 9.63
C THR A 322 -25.62 1.29 9.37
N HIS A 323 -24.89 0.83 10.36
CA HIS A 323 -24.45 -0.52 10.53
C HIS A 323 -24.99 -1.54 9.58
N THR A 324 -24.22 -2.38 9.09
CA THR A 324 -24.51 -3.82 9.11
C THR A 324 -23.23 -4.63 9.16
N ASN A 325 -23.23 -5.65 9.96
CA ASN A 325 -22.27 -6.71 10.17
C ASN A 325 -21.31 -7.05 9.03
#